data_3906cabfbc0d6518be961d73c378ad13
#
_entry.id   3906cabfbc0d6518be961d73c378ad13
#
_cell.length_a   1.000
_cell.length_b   1.000
_cell.length_c   1.000
_cell.angle_alpha   90.00
_cell.angle_beta   90.00
_cell.angle_gamma   90.00
#
_symmetry.space_group_name_H-M   'P 1'
#
loop_
_entity.id
_entity.type
_entity.pdbx_description
1 polymer ?
#
loop_
_entity_poly.entity_id
_entity_poly.type
_entity_poly.pdbx_seq_one_letter_code
_entity_poly.pdbx_strand_id
1 'polypeptide(L)'
;MIPKIIHFVWLGGGKYPPPVQDCIDSWKRILPDYTIKRWDETNFDIDSVPWVKEAIQMRKWSLASDYIRHFALYTEGGIYMDTDVKVFRPFDEFLSWDFFSSVEYHPTYFLSQGIHQIDDAGVVRRDGDIVAGLGLLAALIASKKANPFIKECLDYYGSRHFIQEDGSLYVDVINPGIMAMLATKYGFRYKDEDQLLDGNMMVYSSSIFAGDPATRSKESYSMHYWDGSWREKTLKTRMKDYIKRILYKKRK
;
A
#
# COMPACT_ATOMS: atom_id res chain seq x y z
N MET A 1 -14.44 -5.58 14.93
CA MET A 1 -14.39 -6.25 13.61
C MET A 1 -14.22 -5.19 12.54
N ILE A 2 -13.37 -5.43 11.54
CA ILE A 2 -13.17 -4.54 10.39
C ILE A 2 -14.41 -4.58 9.50
N PRO A 3 -14.97 -3.42 9.06
CA PRO A 3 -16.13 -3.40 8.17
C PRO A 3 -15.85 -4.00 6.79
N LYS A 4 -16.86 -4.65 6.19
CA LYS A 4 -16.78 -5.17 4.82
C LYS A 4 -16.95 -4.06 3.78
N ILE A 5 -16.02 -3.10 3.79
CA ILE A 5 -15.94 -1.98 2.85
C ILE A 5 -14.57 -2.03 2.19
N ILE A 6 -14.54 -2.00 0.87
CA ILE A 6 -13.31 -1.89 0.07
C ILE A 6 -13.19 -0.45 -0.39
N HIS A 7 -12.14 0.24 0.02
CA HIS A 7 -11.79 1.57 -0.43
C HIS A 7 -10.70 1.52 -1.49
N PHE A 8 -10.83 2.33 -2.52
CA PHE A 8 -9.77 2.59 -3.48
C PHE A 8 -9.80 4.04 -3.95
N VAL A 9 -8.67 4.55 -4.42
CA VAL A 9 -8.53 5.93 -4.91
C VAL A 9 -8.39 5.92 -6.43
N TRP A 10 -9.16 6.82 -7.11
CA TRP A 10 -9.05 7.03 -8.55
C TRP A 10 -9.17 8.51 -8.88
N LEU A 11 -8.04 9.18 -8.99
CA LEU A 11 -7.92 10.62 -9.24
C LEU A 11 -7.67 10.91 -10.72
N GLY A 12 -7.96 12.14 -11.15
CA GLY A 12 -7.76 12.61 -12.53
C GLY A 12 -8.82 12.12 -13.51
N GLY A 13 -9.85 11.41 -13.05
CA GLY A 13 -10.98 10.96 -13.88
C GLY A 13 -10.59 9.87 -14.90
N GLY A 14 -11.49 9.65 -15.86
CA GLY A 14 -11.27 8.72 -16.95
C GLY A 14 -11.72 7.28 -16.69
N LYS A 15 -11.68 6.46 -17.75
CA LYS A 15 -12.04 5.03 -17.69
C LYS A 15 -10.89 4.22 -17.09
N TYR A 16 -11.23 3.17 -16.36
CA TYR A 16 -10.22 2.22 -15.88
C TYR A 16 -9.55 1.51 -17.07
N PRO A 17 -8.21 1.48 -17.13
CA PRO A 17 -7.51 0.62 -18.07
C PRO A 17 -7.89 -0.85 -17.85
N PRO A 18 -7.85 -1.71 -18.90
CA PRO A 18 -8.26 -3.11 -18.77
C PRO A 18 -7.60 -3.89 -17.59
N PRO A 19 -6.32 -3.70 -17.25
CA PRO A 19 -5.74 -4.38 -16.08
C PRO A 19 -6.35 -3.94 -14.74
N VAL A 20 -6.64 -2.65 -14.60
CA VAL A 20 -7.33 -2.10 -13.41
C VAL A 20 -8.74 -2.66 -13.32
N GLN A 21 -9.47 -2.68 -14.43
CA GLN A 21 -10.81 -3.25 -14.47
C GLN A 21 -10.81 -4.74 -14.09
N ASP A 22 -9.83 -5.54 -14.58
CA ASP A 22 -9.68 -6.96 -14.23
C ASP A 22 -9.43 -7.17 -12.70
N CYS A 23 -8.68 -6.26 -12.07
CA CYS A 23 -8.50 -6.28 -10.62
C CYS A 23 -9.80 -5.98 -9.88
N ILE A 24 -10.48 -4.88 -10.23
CA ILE A 24 -11.76 -4.50 -9.62
C ILE A 24 -12.84 -5.58 -9.83
N ASP A 25 -12.87 -6.22 -10.99
CA ASP A 25 -13.81 -7.32 -11.27
C ASP A 25 -13.48 -8.57 -10.42
N SER A 26 -12.21 -8.78 -10.06
CA SER A 26 -11.85 -9.82 -9.10
C SER A 26 -12.42 -9.56 -7.71
N TRP A 27 -12.44 -8.28 -7.25
CA TRP A 27 -13.02 -7.91 -5.96
C TRP A 27 -14.51 -8.21 -5.92
N LYS A 28 -15.27 -7.78 -6.94
CA LYS A 28 -16.71 -8.04 -7.05
C LYS A 28 -17.03 -9.53 -7.05
N ARG A 29 -16.20 -10.33 -7.70
CA ARG A 29 -16.43 -11.78 -7.82
C ARG A 29 -16.09 -12.54 -6.54
N ILE A 30 -14.99 -12.19 -5.88
CA ILE A 30 -14.46 -12.95 -4.73
C ILE A 30 -15.01 -12.43 -3.40
N LEU A 31 -15.37 -11.12 -3.36
CA LEU A 31 -15.88 -10.42 -2.17
C LEU A 31 -17.26 -9.82 -2.46
N PRO A 32 -18.26 -10.65 -2.83
CA PRO A 32 -19.56 -10.16 -3.33
C PRO A 32 -20.40 -9.43 -2.27
N ASP A 33 -20.13 -9.66 -1.00
CA ASP A 33 -20.81 -9.05 0.14
C ASP A 33 -20.08 -7.81 0.71
N TYR A 34 -19.01 -7.37 0.03
CA TYR A 34 -18.30 -6.14 0.39
C TYR A 34 -18.81 -4.94 -0.42
N THR A 35 -19.01 -3.82 0.25
CA THR A 35 -19.30 -2.54 -0.42
C THR A 35 -18.01 -1.98 -1.01
N ILE A 36 -17.99 -1.67 -2.30
CA ILE A 36 -16.82 -1.05 -2.96
C ILE A 36 -17.03 0.45 -3.06
N LYS A 37 -16.14 1.23 -2.44
CA LYS A 37 -16.19 2.68 -2.37
C LYS A 37 -14.98 3.31 -3.06
N ARG A 38 -15.24 4.09 -4.12
CA ARG A 38 -14.23 4.90 -4.78
C ARG A 38 -14.08 6.24 -4.06
N TRP A 39 -12.84 6.66 -3.90
CA TRP A 39 -12.46 8.01 -3.48
C TRP A 39 -11.88 8.78 -4.66
N ASP A 40 -12.37 9.99 -4.87
CA ASP A 40 -11.93 10.89 -5.92
C ASP A 40 -12.21 12.35 -5.53
N GLU A 41 -12.02 13.27 -6.46
CA GLU A 41 -12.18 14.71 -6.28
C GLU A 41 -13.62 15.13 -5.95
N THR A 42 -14.60 14.24 -6.09
CA THR A 42 -16.02 14.55 -5.80
C THR A 42 -16.42 14.26 -4.36
N ASN A 43 -15.65 13.44 -3.65
CA ASN A 43 -15.97 13.00 -2.29
C ASN A 43 -14.81 13.12 -1.28
N PHE A 44 -13.66 13.65 -1.72
CA PHE A 44 -12.56 14.05 -0.86
C PHE A 44 -12.22 15.52 -1.11
N ASP A 45 -12.16 16.33 -0.04
CA ASP A 45 -11.74 17.73 -0.14
C ASP A 45 -10.22 17.83 -0.34
N ILE A 46 -9.83 18.00 -1.60
CA ILE A 46 -8.43 18.08 -2.02
C ILE A 46 -7.69 19.24 -1.36
N ASP A 47 -8.38 20.37 -1.15
CA ASP A 47 -7.79 21.58 -0.62
C ASP A 47 -7.56 21.51 0.90
N SER A 48 -8.15 20.53 1.58
CA SER A 48 -8.05 20.38 3.04
C SER A 48 -6.65 19.94 3.53
N VAL A 49 -5.81 19.39 2.63
CA VAL A 49 -4.50 18.86 3.01
C VAL A 49 -3.43 19.30 2.01
N PRO A 50 -2.40 20.05 2.43
CA PRO A 50 -1.34 20.54 1.55
C PRO A 50 -0.67 19.43 0.71
N TRP A 51 -0.33 18.30 1.34
CA TRP A 51 0.25 17.14 0.66
C TRP A 51 -0.59 16.68 -0.54
N VAL A 52 -1.89 16.48 -0.35
CA VAL A 52 -2.79 15.98 -1.40
C VAL A 52 -2.93 16.99 -2.52
N LYS A 53 -3.16 18.27 -2.17
CA LYS A 53 -3.30 19.37 -3.12
C LYS A 53 -2.07 19.48 -4.03
N GLU A 54 -0.89 19.52 -3.45
CA GLU A 54 0.38 19.69 -4.15
C GLU A 54 0.72 18.46 -5.00
N ALA A 55 0.51 17.24 -4.47
CA ALA A 55 0.72 16.02 -5.24
C ALA A 55 -0.19 15.94 -6.47
N ILE A 56 -1.45 16.37 -6.35
CA ILE A 56 -2.39 16.45 -7.48
C ILE A 56 -1.94 17.50 -8.51
N GLN A 57 -1.51 18.69 -8.06
CA GLN A 57 -0.97 19.74 -8.95
C GLN A 57 0.23 19.23 -9.76
N MET A 58 1.06 18.40 -9.14
CA MET A 58 2.21 17.75 -9.78
C MET A 58 1.85 16.46 -10.54
N ARG A 59 0.55 16.11 -10.64
CA ARG A 59 0.04 14.87 -11.28
C ARG A 59 0.65 13.59 -10.70
N LYS A 60 0.99 13.59 -9.41
CA LYS A 60 1.52 12.43 -8.69
C LYS A 60 0.38 11.74 -7.92
N TRP A 61 -0.58 11.19 -8.68
CA TRP A 61 -1.84 10.63 -8.16
C TRP A 61 -1.64 9.55 -7.09
N SER A 62 -0.66 8.67 -7.26
CA SER A 62 -0.35 7.62 -6.29
C SER A 62 0.14 8.19 -4.96
N LEU A 63 0.94 9.29 -4.98
CA LEU A 63 1.42 9.95 -3.76
C LEU A 63 0.30 10.75 -3.08
N ALA A 64 -0.63 11.34 -3.86
CA ALA A 64 -1.85 11.91 -3.29
C ALA A 64 -2.71 10.83 -2.60
N SER A 65 -2.79 9.62 -3.19
CA SER A 65 -3.54 8.50 -2.60
C SER A 65 -2.95 8.00 -1.28
N ASP A 66 -1.67 8.27 -0.98
CA ASP A 66 -1.05 7.86 0.28
C ASP A 66 -1.72 8.47 1.51
N TYR A 67 -2.19 9.71 1.43
CA TYR A 67 -3.01 10.30 2.49
C TYR A 67 -4.45 9.76 2.46
N ILE A 68 -5.08 9.76 1.29
CA ILE A 68 -6.51 9.45 1.14
C ILE A 68 -6.82 8.02 1.61
N ARG A 69 -5.91 7.04 1.38
CA ARG A 69 -6.08 5.67 1.90
C ARG A 69 -6.18 5.61 3.41
N HIS A 70 -5.33 6.35 4.11
CA HIS A 70 -5.36 6.42 5.57
C HIS A 70 -6.59 7.19 6.08
N PHE A 71 -6.98 8.27 5.38
CA PHE A 71 -8.20 9.01 5.70
C PHE A 71 -9.44 8.12 5.61
N ALA A 72 -9.59 7.36 4.53
CA ALA A 72 -10.69 6.43 4.34
C ALA A 72 -10.76 5.39 5.47
N LEU A 73 -9.64 4.77 5.81
CA LEU A 73 -9.55 3.77 6.86
C LEU A 73 -9.79 4.37 8.26
N TYR A 74 -9.28 5.56 8.53
CA TYR A 74 -9.50 6.22 9.83
C TYR A 74 -10.96 6.61 10.03
N THR A 75 -11.58 7.17 9.00
CA THR A 75 -12.96 7.70 9.09
C THR A 75 -14.04 6.63 9.02
N GLU A 76 -13.82 5.56 8.29
CA GLU A 76 -14.85 4.54 8.03
C GLU A 76 -14.44 3.13 8.49
N GLY A 77 -13.15 2.84 8.58
CA GLY A 77 -12.66 1.48 8.68
C GLY A 77 -12.83 0.74 7.35
N GLY A 78 -12.45 -0.52 7.29
CA GLY A 78 -12.56 -1.33 6.08
C GLY A 78 -11.19 -1.76 5.54
N ILE A 79 -11.15 -2.07 4.26
CA ILE A 79 -9.96 -2.54 3.55
C ILE A 79 -9.66 -1.55 2.42
N TYR A 80 -8.49 -0.95 2.43
CA TYR A 80 -7.98 -0.20 1.29
C TYR A 80 -7.24 -1.14 0.34
N MET A 81 -7.49 -1.00 -0.95
CA MET A 81 -6.71 -1.69 -1.98
C MET A 81 -6.31 -0.72 -3.10
N ASP A 82 -5.05 -0.81 -3.54
CA ASP A 82 -4.62 -0.17 -4.79
C ASP A 82 -5.34 -0.82 -5.99
N THR A 83 -5.57 -0.04 -7.03
CA THR A 83 -6.37 -0.48 -8.19
C THR A 83 -5.72 -1.58 -9.03
N ASP A 84 -4.47 -1.90 -8.77
CA ASP A 84 -3.71 -3.00 -9.37
C ASP A 84 -3.50 -4.19 -8.42
N VAL A 85 -4.27 -4.28 -7.33
CA VAL A 85 -4.36 -5.45 -6.46
C VAL A 85 -5.42 -6.42 -7.00
N LYS A 86 -5.03 -7.65 -7.33
CA LYS A 86 -5.93 -8.73 -7.71
C LYS A 86 -6.20 -9.64 -6.53
N VAL A 87 -7.48 -9.94 -6.29
CA VAL A 87 -7.94 -10.81 -5.21
C VAL A 87 -8.17 -12.23 -5.72
N PHE A 88 -7.75 -13.23 -4.94
CA PHE A 88 -7.88 -14.65 -5.25
C PHE A 88 -8.75 -15.41 -4.25
N ARG A 89 -8.80 -14.97 -2.98
CA ARG A 89 -9.50 -15.63 -1.86
C ARG A 89 -10.21 -14.59 -0.99
N PRO A 90 -11.33 -14.94 -0.30
CA PRO A 90 -12.01 -14.05 0.63
C PRO A 90 -11.13 -13.63 1.82
N PHE A 91 -11.42 -12.43 2.37
CA PHE A 91 -10.66 -11.87 3.51
C PHE A 91 -11.35 -12.02 4.86
N ASP A 92 -12.46 -12.76 4.93
CA ASP A 92 -13.34 -12.83 6.10
C ASP A 92 -12.63 -13.28 7.38
N GLU A 93 -11.68 -14.20 7.27
CA GLU A 93 -10.92 -14.74 8.41
C GLU A 93 -10.01 -13.69 9.08
N PHE A 94 -9.66 -12.60 8.36
CA PHE A 94 -8.79 -11.53 8.86
C PHE A 94 -9.55 -10.40 9.55
N LEU A 95 -10.88 -10.32 9.42
CA LEU A 95 -11.68 -9.17 9.87
C LEU A 95 -11.80 -9.02 11.39
N SER A 96 -11.35 -10.01 12.17
CA SER A 96 -11.36 -9.95 13.63
C SER A 96 -10.27 -9.05 14.22
N TRP A 97 -9.20 -8.80 13.47
CA TRP A 97 -8.12 -7.89 13.88
C TRP A 97 -8.57 -6.43 13.95
N ASP A 98 -7.82 -5.61 14.66
CA ASP A 98 -8.03 -4.16 14.68
C ASP A 98 -7.32 -3.48 13.50
N PHE A 99 -6.27 -4.10 13.02
CA PHE A 99 -5.51 -3.76 11.82
C PHE A 99 -4.90 -5.04 11.23
N PHE A 100 -4.86 -5.13 9.91
CA PHE A 100 -3.98 -6.09 9.24
C PHE A 100 -3.41 -5.56 7.93
N SER A 101 -2.23 -6.04 7.60
CA SER A 101 -1.55 -5.94 6.32
C SER A 101 -0.54 -7.07 6.20
N SER A 102 0.41 -7.00 5.29
CA SER A 102 1.56 -7.89 5.23
C SER A 102 2.86 -7.12 5.10
N VAL A 103 3.96 -7.81 5.26
CA VAL A 103 5.26 -7.30 4.87
C VAL A 103 5.27 -7.05 3.36
N GLU A 104 5.74 -5.89 2.93
CA GLU A 104 6.14 -5.65 1.55
C GLU A 104 7.63 -5.95 1.43
N TYR A 105 7.96 -7.04 0.73
CA TYR A 105 9.33 -7.55 0.63
C TYR A 105 9.81 -7.58 -0.80
N HIS A 106 10.91 -6.88 -1.05
CA HIS A 106 11.62 -6.84 -2.32
C HIS A 106 13.03 -7.45 -2.15
N PRO A 107 13.19 -8.77 -2.32
CA PRO A 107 14.42 -9.49 -1.96
C PRO A 107 15.70 -8.88 -2.49
N THR A 108 15.71 -8.44 -3.76
CA THR A 108 16.90 -7.86 -4.40
C THR A 108 17.39 -6.59 -3.69
N TYR A 109 16.47 -5.69 -3.32
CA TYR A 109 16.81 -4.45 -2.62
C TYR A 109 17.19 -4.72 -1.16
N PHE A 110 16.44 -5.59 -0.49
CA PHE A 110 16.70 -5.92 0.90
C PHE A 110 18.07 -6.59 1.06
N LEU A 111 18.39 -7.60 0.27
CA LEU A 111 19.68 -8.31 0.36
C LEU A 111 20.87 -7.44 -0.02
N SER A 112 20.68 -6.45 -0.89
CA SER A 112 21.77 -5.56 -1.31
C SER A 112 21.99 -4.37 -0.37
N GLN A 113 20.96 -3.92 0.35
CA GLN A 113 21.01 -2.70 1.15
C GLN A 113 20.35 -2.86 2.54
N GLY A 114 19.08 -3.27 2.58
CA GLY A 114 18.27 -3.30 3.80
C GLY A 114 18.83 -4.18 4.90
N ILE A 115 19.40 -5.32 4.56
CA ILE A 115 19.99 -6.25 5.54
C ILE A 115 21.11 -5.62 6.38
N HIS A 116 21.81 -4.62 5.86
CA HIS A 116 22.87 -3.90 6.57
C HIS A 116 22.34 -2.78 7.48
N GLN A 117 21.06 -2.40 7.33
CA GLN A 117 20.40 -1.36 8.11
C GLN A 117 19.80 -1.88 9.42
N ILE A 118 19.72 -3.21 9.58
CA ILE A 118 19.10 -3.87 10.73
C ILE A 118 20.09 -4.80 11.45
N ASP A 119 19.74 -5.18 12.67
CA ASP A 119 20.40 -6.25 13.41
C ASP A 119 19.72 -7.61 13.17
N ASP A 120 20.22 -8.68 13.80
CA ASP A 120 19.70 -10.04 13.69
C ASP A 120 18.26 -10.18 14.26
N ALA A 121 17.87 -9.26 15.16
CA ALA A 121 16.51 -9.19 15.69
C ALA A 121 15.53 -8.45 14.75
N GLY A 122 16.01 -7.85 13.64
CA GLY A 122 15.23 -7.05 12.73
C GLY A 122 14.94 -5.63 13.24
N VAL A 123 15.78 -5.12 14.14
CA VAL A 123 15.72 -3.75 14.65
C VAL A 123 16.64 -2.86 13.82
N VAL A 124 16.18 -1.67 13.46
CA VAL A 124 17.03 -0.70 12.76
C VAL A 124 18.23 -0.29 13.60
N ARG A 125 19.39 -0.19 12.96
CA ARG A 125 20.65 0.23 13.64
C ARG A 125 20.68 1.72 13.96
N ARG A 126 19.85 2.52 13.28
CA ARG A 126 19.69 3.95 13.51
C ARG A 126 18.21 4.29 13.56
N ASP A 127 17.76 4.93 14.62
CA ASP A 127 16.37 5.34 14.80
C ASP A 127 15.89 6.22 13.64
N GLY A 128 14.69 5.92 13.16
CA GLY A 128 14.06 6.62 12.04
C GLY A 128 14.53 6.18 10.65
N ASP A 129 15.48 5.25 10.53
CA ASP A 129 15.88 4.71 9.24
C ASP A 129 14.72 3.97 8.56
N ILE A 130 14.61 4.16 7.26
CA ILE A 130 13.73 3.39 6.39
C ILE A 130 14.55 2.25 5.79
N VAL A 131 14.12 1.02 6.02
CA VAL A 131 14.84 -0.17 5.55
C VAL A 131 14.57 -0.41 4.08
N ALA A 132 15.63 -0.47 3.27
CA ALA A 132 15.51 -0.69 1.84
C ALA A 132 14.96 -2.09 1.54
N GLY A 133 13.90 -2.14 0.73
CA GLY A 133 13.31 -3.39 0.26
C GLY A 133 12.48 -4.17 1.27
N LEU A 134 12.20 -3.61 2.46
CA LEU A 134 11.28 -4.18 3.41
C LEU A 134 10.45 -3.10 4.10
N GLY A 135 9.13 -3.20 3.99
CA GLY A 135 8.17 -2.27 4.55
C GLY A 135 6.85 -2.96 4.90
N LEU A 136 5.81 -2.17 5.17
CA LEU A 136 4.44 -2.68 5.26
C LEU A 136 3.72 -2.47 3.93
N LEU A 137 2.96 -3.47 3.48
CA LEU A 137 2.24 -3.42 2.21
C LEU A 137 1.16 -2.32 2.24
N ALA A 138 1.48 -1.19 1.62
CA ALA A 138 0.55 -0.06 1.52
C ALA A 138 -0.54 -0.27 0.48
N ALA A 139 -0.35 -1.18 -0.46
CA ALA A 139 -1.32 -1.51 -1.49
C ALA A 139 -2.52 -2.32 -0.98
N LEU A 140 -2.41 -2.94 0.21
CA LEU A 140 -3.51 -3.60 0.91
C LEU A 140 -3.37 -3.37 2.42
N ILE A 141 -4.29 -2.60 2.97
CA ILE A 141 -4.34 -2.23 4.39
C ILE A 141 -5.77 -2.41 4.86
N ALA A 142 -5.95 -3.03 6.01
CA ALA A 142 -7.26 -3.15 6.62
C ALA A 142 -7.26 -2.63 8.06
N SER A 143 -8.32 -1.96 8.46
CA SER A 143 -8.38 -1.36 9.78
C SER A 143 -9.80 -1.16 10.28
N LYS A 144 -9.99 -1.23 11.60
CA LYS A 144 -11.16 -0.64 12.25
C LYS A 144 -11.14 0.87 12.09
N LYS A 145 -12.33 1.48 12.11
CA LYS A 145 -12.49 2.93 12.21
C LYS A 145 -11.76 3.48 13.45
N ALA A 146 -11.16 4.67 13.30
CA ALA A 146 -10.45 5.40 14.36
C ALA A 146 -9.27 4.62 14.99
N ASN A 147 -8.60 3.78 14.21
CA ASN A 147 -7.42 3.04 14.66
C ASN A 147 -6.25 4.00 14.95
N PRO A 148 -5.58 3.90 16.11
CA PRO A 148 -4.49 4.80 16.49
C PRO A 148 -3.29 4.76 15.53
N PHE A 149 -2.90 3.60 15.04
CA PHE A 149 -1.80 3.45 14.08
C PHE A 149 -2.13 4.16 12.75
N ILE A 150 -3.36 4.01 12.25
CA ILE A 150 -3.81 4.74 11.05
C ILE A 150 -3.83 6.25 11.28
N LYS A 151 -4.16 6.69 12.51
CA LYS A 151 -4.06 8.12 12.88
C LYS A 151 -2.63 8.63 12.78
N GLU A 152 -1.65 7.87 13.29
CA GLU A 152 -0.23 8.25 13.16
C GLU A 152 0.21 8.33 11.69
N CYS A 153 -0.26 7.40 10.84
CA CYS A 153 0.00 7.47 9.40
C CYS A 153 -0.60 8.73 8.76
N LEU A 154 -1.82 9.12 9.15
CA LEU A 154 -2.44 10.37 8.71
C LEU A 154 -1.65 11.59 9.15
N ASP A 155 -1.26 11.63 10.44
CA ASP A 155 -0.54 12.75 11.02
C ASP A 155 0.84 12.94 10.38
N TYR A 156 1.45 11.85 9.92
CA TYR A 156 2.70 11.94 9.17
C TYR A 156 2.58 12.82 7.93
N TYR A 157 1.47 12.73 7.20
CA TYR A 157 1.24 13.50 5.97
C TYR A 157 0.53 14.84 6.23
N GLY A 158 -0.28 14.93 7.29
CA GLY A 158 -1.24 16.01 7.49
C GLY A 158 -0.65 17.41 7.57
N SER A 159 0.58 17.53 8.09
CA SER A 159 1.29 18.81 8.21
C SER A 159 2.45 18.96 7.23
N ARG A 160 2.68 17.99 6.35
CA ARG A 160 3.79 18.01 5.40
C ARG A 160 3.39 18.60 4.06
N HIS A 161 4.37 19.25 3.44
CA HIS A 161 4.27 19.68 2.06
C HIS A 161 4.90 18.63 1.14
N PHE A 162 4.24 18.35 0.02
CA PHE A 162 4.77 17.49 -1.03
C PHE A 162 5.84 18.23 -1.87
N ILE A 163 5.63 19.54 -2.08
CA ILE A 163 6.62 20.44 -2.68
C ILE A 163 7.42 21.07 -1.55
N GLN A 164 8.72 20.78 -1.51
CA GLN A 164 9.62 21.29 -0.48
C GLN A 164 9.94 22.77 -0.71
N GLU A 165 10.49 23.46 0.29
CA GLU A 165 10.85 24.89 0.22
C GLU A 165 11.83 25.21 -0.92
N ASP A 166 12.70 24.29 -1.30
CA ASP A 166 13.64 24.41 -2.42
C ASP A 166 13.01 24.05 -3.78
N GLY A 167 11.72 23.72 -3.82
CA GLY A 167 10.98 23.31 -5.02
C GLY A 167 11.16 21.84 -5.39
N SER A 168 11.95 21.06 -4.66
CA SER A 168 12.05 19.62 -4.86
C SER A 168 10.76 18.89 -4.41
N LEU A 169 10.55 17.66 -4.88
CA LEU A 169 9.41 16.86 -4.49
C LEU A 169 9.80 15.86 -3.40
N TYR A 170 8.94 15.69 -2.40
CA TYR A 170 9.12 14.68 -1.36
C TYR A 170 8.83 13.29 -1.90
N VAL A 171 9.85 12.60 -2.43
CA VAL A 171 9.73 11.27 -3.07
C VAL A 171 10.73 10.24 -2.54
N ASP A 172 11.61 10.64 -1.63
CA ASP A 172 12.69 9.78 -1.12
C ASP A 172 12.17 8.64 -0.24
N VAL A 173 11.04 8.86 0.43
CA VAL A 173 10.40 7.87 1.30
C VAL A 173 8.97 7.65 0.83
N ILE A 174 8.65 6.39 0.55
CA ILE A 174 7.31 5.98 0.13
C ILE A 174 6.53 5.34 1.29
N ASN A 175 5.22 5.30 1.16
CA ASN A 175 4.28 4.88 2.21
C ASN A 175 4.63 3.53 2.88
N PRO A 176 5.03 2.45 2.18
CA PRO A 176 5.44 1.20 2.84
C PRO A 176 6.53 1.37 3.90
N GLY A 177 7.53 2.19 3.61
CA GLY A 177 8.62 2.48 4.55
C GLY A 177 8.17 3.34 5.73
N ILE A 178 7.32 4.35 5.48
CA ILE A 178 6.75 5.22 6.52
C ILE A 178 5.91 4.38 7.50
N MET A 179 5.01 3.55 6.98
CA MET A 179 4.18 2.67 7.79
C MET A 179 5.02 1.72 8.64
N ALA A 180 6.06 1.10 8.06
CA ALA A 180 6.96 0.20 8.79
C ALA A 180 7.70 0.92 9.91
N MET A 181 8.26 2.10 9.64
CA MET A 181 8.92 2.95 10.63
C MET A 181 7.97 3.29 11.80
N LEU A 182 6.75 3.70 11.52
CA LEU A 182 5.75 4.00 12.56
C LEU A 182 5.34 2.74 13.33
N ALA A 183 5.23 1.60 12.66
CA ALA A 183 4.83 0.32 13.27
C ALA A 183 5.88 -0.23 14.25
N THR A 184 7.14 0.22 14.19
CA THR A 184 8.17 -0.20 15.18
C THR A 184 7.77 0.13 16.61
N LYS A 185 7.01 1.21 16.83
CA LYS A 185 6.46 1.58 18.15
C LYS A 185 5.47 0.55 18.71
N TYR A 186 4.86 -0.23 17.81
CA TYR A 186 3.90 -1.29 18.13
C TYR A 186 4.56 -2.68 18.14
N GLY A 187 5.89 -2.74 18.05
CA GLY A 187 6.64 -3.99 18.11
C GLY A 187 7.02 -4.58 16.75
N PHE A 188 6.73 -3.92 15.63
CA PHE A 188 7.14 -4.40 14.31
C PHE A 188 8.66 -4.56 14.21
N ARG A 189 9.08 -5.67 13.61
CA ARG A 189 10.47 -5.98 13.28
C ARG A 189 10.61 -6.15 11.76
N TYR A 190 11.72 -5.71 11.21
CA TYR A 190 12.01 -5.83 9.77
C TYR A 190 12.40 -7.26 9.41
N LYS A 191 11.40 -8.16 9.50
CA LYS A 191 11.48 -9.58 9.14
C LYS A 191 10.28 -9.96 8.30
N ASP A 192 10.47 -10.85 7.31
CA ASP A 192 9.38 -11.36 6.49
C ASP A 192 8.74 -12.60 7.15
N GLU A 193 7.99 -12.36 8.21
CA GLU A 193 7.27 -13.38 8.99
C GLU A 193 5.96 -12.80 9.53
N ASP A 194 5.07 -13.67 10.01
CA ASP A 194 3.84 -13.26 10.67
C ASP A 194 4.15 -12.64 12.03
N GLN A 195 3.63 -11.43 12.30
CA GLN A 195 3.90 -10.66 13.51
C GLN A 195 2.61 -10.13 14.13
N LEU A 196 2.34 -10.54 15.35
CA LEU A 196 1.29 -9.93 16.18
C LEU A 196 1.89 -8.73 16.92
N LEU A 197 1.39 -7.55 16.62
CA LEU A 197 1.85 -6.29 17.19
C LEU A 197 0.88 -5.81 18.29
N ASP A 198 1.34 -4.84 19.08
CA ASP A 198 0.48 -4.18 20.08
C ASP A 198 -0.77 -3.57 19.42
N GLY A 199 -1.87 -3.48 20.20
CA GLY A 199 -3.14 -2.95 19.69
C GLY A 199 -3.91 -3.91 18.78
N ASN A 200 -3.73 -5.23 18.94
CA ASN A 200 -4.40 -6.29 18.17
C ASN A 200 -4.22 -6.11 16.66
N MET A 201 -2.98 -5.76 16.26
CA MET A 201 -2.59 -5.56 14.87
C MET A 201 -1.81 -6.75 14.35
N MET A 202 -2.20 -7.28 13.18
CA MET A 202 -1.53 -8.41 12.54
C MET A 202 -0.83 -7.99 11.26
N VAL A 203 0.47 -8.24 11.19
CA VAL A 203 1.27 -8.11 9.97
C VAL A 203 1.66 -9.51 9.52
N TYR A 204 1.14 -9.94 8.39
CA TYR A 204 1.44 -11.24 7.81
C TYR A 204 2.74 -11.22 7.02
N SER A 205 3.34 -12.38 6.81
CA SER A 205 4.46 -12.54 5.87
C SER A 205 4.07 -12.07 4.45
N SER A 206 5.05 -11.68 3.67
CA SER A 206 4.84 -11.14 2.32
C SER A 206 4.09 -12.09 1.38
N SER A 207 4.11 -13.40 1.66
CA SER A 207 3.45 -14.42 0.85
C SER A 207 1.91 -14.39 0.94
N ILE A 208 1.33 -13.82 2.00
CA ILE A 208 -0.13 -13.84 2.23
C ILE A 208 -0.84 -12.87 1.29
N PHE A 209 -0.40 -11.63 1.19
CA PHE A 209 -1.01 -10.62 0.30
C PHE A 209 -0.12 -10.21 -0.88
N ALA A 210 1.02 -10.86 -1.04
CA ALA A 210 1.96 -10.76 -2.16
C ALA A 210 2.14 -9.35 -2.73
N GLY A 211 2.85 -8.49 -1.99
CA GLY A 211 3.18 -7.12 -2.44
C GLY A 211 4.16 -7.08 -3.63
N ASP A 212 4.90 -8.15 -3.86
CA ASP A 212 5.79 -8.35 -5.02
C ASP A 212 5.47 -9.71 -5.67
N PRO A 213 5.45 -9.81 -7.00
CA PRO A 213 5.26 -11.09 -7.69
C PRO A 213 6.24 -12.20 -7.26
N ALA A 214 7.44 -11.84 -6.78
CA ALA A 214 8.43 -12.78 -6.28
C ALA A 214 8.02 -13.47 -4.97
N THR A 215 7.14 -12.83 -4.18
CA THR A 215 6.65 -13.37 -2.91
C THR A 215 5.35 -14.16 -3.05
N ARG A 216 4.73 -14.18 -4.24
CA ARG A 216 3.49 -14.89 -4.49
C ARG A 216 3.65 -16.40 -4.32
N SER A 217 2.73 -17.00 -3.58
CA SER A 217 2.56 -18.44 -3.40
C SER A 217 1.17 -18.92 -3.86
N LYS A 218 0.91 -20.22 -3.75
CA LYS A 218 -0.44 -20.79 -3.94
C LYS A 218 -1.40 -20.40 -2.82
N GLU A 219 -0.86 -20.01 -1.67
CA GLU A 219 -1.62 -19.64 -0.48
C GLU A 219 -1.97 -18.15 -0.45
N SER A 220 -1.44 -17.34 -1.39
CA SER A 220 -1.70 -15.91 -1.44
C SER A 220 -3.18 -15.59 -1.65
N TYR A 221 -3.71 -14.66 -0.86
CA TYR A 221 -5.09 -14.15 -0.94
C TYR A 221 -5.24 -13.06 -1.99
N SER A 222 -4.17 -12.31 -2.23
CA SER A 222 -4.11 -11.27 -3.26
C SER A 222 -2.71 -11.16 -3.85
N MET A 223 -2.59 -10.36 -4.91
CA MET A 223 -1.30 -9.96 -5.47
C MET A 223 -1.38 -8.53 -5.98
N HIS A 224 -0.40 -7.72 -5.61
CA HIS A 224 -0.17 -6.38 -6.13
C HIS A 224 0.71 -6.47 -7.38
N TYR A 225 0.22 -5.96 -8.52
CA TYR A 225 0.95 -6.05 -9.80
C TYR A 225 2.04 -4.99 -9.96
N TRP A 226 2.05 -4.00 -9.07
CA TRP A 226 3.05 -2.94 -8.98
C TRP A 226 3.36 -2.29 -10.33
N ASP A 227 2.36 -1.61 -10.91
CA ASP A 227 2.50 -0.93 -12.22
C ASP A 227 3.46 0.28 -12.15
N GLY A 228 3.80 0.74 -10.94
CA GLY A 228 4.77 1.83 -10.72
C GLY A 228 4.37 3.11 -11.45
N SER A 229 3.08 3.43 -11.47
CA SER A 229 2.52 4.57 -12.22
C SER A 229 3.11 5.93 -11.81
N TRP A 230 3.70 6.00 -10.62
CA TRP A 230 4.34 7.19 -10.05
C TRP A 230 5.78 7.42 -10.56
N ARG A 231 6.42 6.39 -11.14
CA ARG A 231 7.77 6.50 -11.70
C ARG A 231 7.71 7.00 -13.14
N GLU A 232 8.61 7.89 -13.51
CA GLU A 232 8.84 8.22 -14.91
C GLU A 232 9.36 6.98 -15.65
N LYS A 233 8.50 6.42 -16.51
CA LYS A 233 8.86 5.22 -17.28
C LYS A 233 9.60 5.62 -18.53
N THR A 234 10.88 5.27 -18.63
CA THR A 234 11.64 5.36 -19.90
C THR A 234 11.00 4.44 -20.95
N LEU A 235 11.23 4.69 -22.24
CA LEU A 235 10.78 3.81 -23.34
C LEU A 235 11.21 2.35 -23.12
N LYS A 236 12.41 2.15 -22.57
CA LYS A 236 12.92 0.81 -22.25
C LYS A 236 12.14 0.12 -21.13
N THR A 237 11.70 0.85 -20.12
CA THR A 237 10.86 0.34 -19.03
C THR A 237 9.46 0.02 -19.54
N ARG A 238 8.85 0.90 -20.36
CA ARG A 238 7.54 0.65 -20.99
C ARG A 238 7.54 -0.61 -21.83
N MET A 239 8.61 -0.86 -22.57
CA MET A 239 8.75 -2.06 -23.42
C MET A 239 8.92 -3.33 -22.58
N LYS A 240 9.68 -3.29 -21.48
CA LYS A 240 9.77 -4.40 -20.52
C LYS A 240 8.43 -4.73 -19.87
N ASP A 241 7.67 -3.72 -19.43
CA ASP A 241 6.34 -3.88 -18.84
C ASP A 241 5.36 -4.48 -19.86
N TYR A 242 5.42 -4.05 -21.12
CA TYR A 242 4.61 -4.60 -22.21
C TYR A 242 4.92 -6.09 -22.46
N ILE A 243 6.20 -6.45 -22.49
CA ILE A 243 6.63 -7.85 -22.67
C ILE A 243 6.19 -8.70 -21.45
N LYS A 244 6.33 -8.21 -20.22
CA LYS A 244 5.83 -8.88 -19.03
C LYS A 244 4.31 -9.13 -19.10
N ARG A 245 3.54 -8.17 -19.57
CA ARG A 245 2.08 -8.30 -19.77
C ARG A 245 1.71 -9.36 -20.82
N ILE A 246 2.47 -9.46 -21.92
CA ILE A 246 2.25 -10.49 -22.95
C ILE A 246 2.57 -11.88 -22.40
N LEU A 247 3.71 -12.03 -21.71
CA LEU A 247 4.13 -13.31 -21.13
C LEU A 247 3.15 -13.78 -20.04
N TYR A 248 2.56 -12.84 -19.30
CA TYR A 248 1.56 -13.14 -18.29
C TYR A 248 0.22 -13.62 -18.90
N LYS A 249 -0.22 -13.02 -20.04
CA LYS A 249 -1.41 -13.49 -20.78
C LYS A 249 -1.25 -14.91 -21.35
N LYS A 250 -0.04 -15.34 -21.65
CA LYS A 250 0.24 -16.70 -22.18
C LYS A 250 0.35 -17.77 -21.08
N ARG A 251 0.36 -17.39 -19.80
CA ARG A 251 0.40 -18.32 -18.64
C ARG A 251 -0.95 -18.50 -17.95
N LYS A 252 -2.00 -17.93 -18.49
CA LYS A 252 -3.40 -18.28 -18.22
C LYS A 252 -3.83 -19.37 -19.21
#